data_986d6821bff1923ad5644bc550638a86
#
_entry.id   986d6821bff1923ad5644bc550638a86
#
_cell.length_a   1.000
_cell.length_b   1.000
_cell.length_c   1.000
_cell.angle_alpha   90.00
_cell.angle_beta   90.00
_cell.angle_gamma   90.00
#
_symmetry.space_group_name_H-M   'P 1'
#
loop_
_entity.id
_entity.type
_entity.pdbx_description
1 polymer ?
#
loop_
_entity_poly.entity_id
_entity_poly.type
_entity_poly.pdbx_seq_one_letter_code
_entity_poly.pdbx_strand_id
1 'polypeptide(L)'
;YYINQVEFVMAPGTHHLIAYMFSEGYTNPAPNPYEYRDMHFAYLDGDVIAMIENLTTLQEHTFVFGTQWPLWNYTLPEGVALKVDSNYGLDINPHYFNYTDETIQGEVYLNFHTVLPQEVEHQAGILQLGDNSLDLPPYQETTITKIYSTNQILNSINIETPNDATQLNIFQLFSHAHQLMTRFDILILHPNGQEELIYTALDYEHPPILQLDPPLVLNSGQGLIARATYYNNTGDWVNFGLLSTDEMMIVFGLVYFE
;
A
#
# COMPACT_ATOMS: atom_id res chain seq x y z
N TYR A 1 -16.61 3.94 11.94
CA TYR A 1 -16.79 4.97 10.90
C TYR A 1 -16.74 4.34 9.53
N TYR A 2 -17.49 4.91 8.60
CA TYR A 2 -17.46 4.54 7.18
C TYR A 2 -16.92 5.72 6.39
N ILE A 3 -15.69 5.57 5.85
CA ILE A 3 -14.98 6.62 5.12
C ILE A 3 -15.30 6.46 3.65
N ASN A 4 -15.80 7.53 3.02
CA ASN A 4 -16.07 7.56 1.58
C ASN A 4 -15.22 8.57 0.81
N GLN A 5 -14.46 9.44 1.52
CA GLN A 5 -13.52 10.36 0.89
C GLN A 5 -12.31 10.58 1.82
N VAL A 6 -11.14 10.71 1.22
CA VAL A 6 -9.89 11.00 1.91
C VAL A 6 -9.16 12.16 1.24
N GLU A 7 -8.63 13.07 2.04
CA GLU A 7 -7.80 14.18 1.57
C GLU A 7 -6.45 14.16 2.28
N PHE A 8 -5.39 14.24 1.49
CA PHE A 8 -4.01 14.35 1.96
C PHE A 8 -3.44 15.70 1.57
N VAL A 9 -2.74 16.33 2.51
CA VAL A 9 -1.91 17.52 2.25
C VAL A 9 -0.59 17.31 2.96
N MET A 10 0.50 17.37 2.21
CA MET A 10 1.85 17.19 2.72
C MET A 10 2.71 18.40 2.41
N ALA A 11 3.41 18.93 3.41
CA ALA A 11 4.37 20.01 3.23
C ALA A 11 5.62 19.53 2.47
N PRO A 12 6.38 20.44 1.83
CA PRO A 12 7.63 20.11 1.18
C PRO A 12 8.60 19.35 2.10
N GLY A 13 9.29 18.37 1.54
CA GLY A 13 10.15 17.45 2.27
C GLY A 13 9.45 16.18 2.75
N THR A 14 8.13 16.08 2.64
CA THR A 14 7.41 14.83 2.88
C THR A 14 7.45 13.96 1.63
N HIS A 15 7.96 12.74 1.75
CA HIS A 15 8.04 11.76 0.65
C HIS A 15 6.73 10.99 0.51
N HIS A 16 6.19 10.47 1.62
CA HIS A 16 4.90 9.82 1.64
C HIS A 16 4.20 10.01 3.00
N LEU A 17 2.90 9.77 2.98
CA LEU A 17 2.07 9.64 4.17
C LEU A 17 1.25 8.37 4.04
N ILE A 18 1.35 7.49 5.04
CA ILE A 18 0.57 6.27 5.13
C ILE A 18 -0.24 6.28 6.43
N ALA A 19 -1.48 5.85 6.35
CA ALA A 19 -2.33 5.59 7.50
C ALA A 19 -2.59 4.09 7.62
N TYR A 20 -2.39 3.57 8.80
CA TYR A 20 -2.71 2.20 9.17
C TYR A 20 -3.79 2.19 10.25
N MET A 21 -4.57 1.14 10.32
CA MET A 21 -5.43 0.83 11.46
C MET A 21 -4.92 -0.41 12.17
N PHE A 22 -5.15 -0.48 13.48
CA PHE A 22 -4.89 -1.68 14.25
C PHE A 22 -6.02 -2.68 14.03
N SER A 23 -5.67 -3.94 13.79
CA SER A 23 -6.62 -5.01 13.55
C SER A 23 -7.31 -5.44 14.85
N GLU A 24 -8.53 -5.94 14.74
CA GLU A 24 -9.20 -6.61 15.85
C GLU A 24 -8.37 -7.82 16.31
N GLY A 25 -8.15 -7.93 17.62
CA GLY A 25 -7.30 -9.00 18.18
C GLY A 25 -5.81 -8.66 18.23
N TYR A 26 -5.45 -7.40 18.00
CA TYR A 26 -4.08 -6.92 18.21
C TYR A 26 -3.56 -7.35 19.60
N THR A 27 -2.54 -8.21 19.62
CA THR A 27 -2.07 -8.86 20.85
C THR A 27 -1.00 -8.06 21.59
N ASN A 28 -0.30 -7.19 20.90
CA ASN A 28 0.62 -6.24 21.51
C ASN A 28 -0.14 -4.99 21.95
N PRO A 29 0.25 -4.33 23.03
CA PRO A 29 -0.36 -3.08 23.38
C PRO A 29 -0.12 -2.08 22.23
N ALA A 30 -1.21 -1.53 21.70
CA ALA A 30 -1.09 -0.42 20.75
C ALA A 30 -0.25 0.68 21.38
N PRO A 31 0.55 1.42 20.59
CA PRO A 31 1.24 2.61 21.08
C PRO A 31 0.25 3.55 21.77
N ASN A 32 0.73 4.28 22.79
CA ASN A 32 -0.13 5.25 23.42
C ASN A 32 -0.56 6.33 22.43
N PRO A 33 -1.76 6.91 22.56
CA PRO A 33 -2.15 8.03 21.73
C PRO A 33 -1.09 9.15 21.79
N TYR A 34 -0.73 9.66 20.61
CA TYR A 34 0.32 10.68 20.43
C TYR A 34 1.76 10.20 20.74
N GLU A 35 1.98 8.90 20.85
CA GLU A 35 3.32 8.33 20.92
C GLU A 35 4.00 8.45 19.56
N TYR A 36 5.21 9.05 19.57
CA TYR A 36 6.04 9.15 18.38
C TYR A 36 7.08 8.04 18.39
N ARG A 37 7.22 7.35 17.25
CA ARG A 37 8.24 6.31 17.05
C ARG A 37 9.04 6.64 15.81
N ASP A 38 10.34 6.71 15.91
CA ASP A 38 11.23 6.86 14.77
C ASP A 38 11.71 5.49 14.30
N MET A 39 11.13 5.01 13.21
CA MET A 39 11.46 3.70 12.67
C MET A 39 12.85 3.65 12.06
N HIS A 40 13.35 4.77 11.53
CA HIS A 40 14.65 4.84 10.87
C HIS A 40 15.80 4.77 11.90
N PHE A 41 15.71 5.50 12.99
CA PHE A 41 16.74 5.50 14.03
C PHE A 41 16.88 4.15 14.72
N ALA A 42 15.80 3.41 14.93
CA ALA A 42 15.89 2.06 15.49
C ALA A 42 16.82 1.16 14.68
N TYR A 43 16.83 1.29 13.36
CA TYR A 43 17.74 0.55 12.48
C TYR A 43 19.18 1.09 12.53
N LEU A 44 19.37 2.41 12.51
CA LEU A 44 20.69 3.03 12.48
C LEU A 44 21.45 2.84 13.79
N ASP A 45 20.75 2.96 14.93
CA ASP A 45 21.34 2.82 16.25
C ASP A 45 21.56 1.36 16.68
N GLY A 46 21.05 0.41 15.90
CA GLY A 46 21.13 -1.03 16.18
C GLY A 46 20.31 -1.42 17.42
N ASP A 47 19.25 -0.69 17.74
CA ASP A 47 18.31 -1.05 18.80
C ASP A 47 17.40 -2.20 18.35
N VAL A 48 17.89 -3.40 18.61
CA VAL A 48 17.21 -4.65 18.20
C VAL A 48 15.82 -4.78 18.83
N ILE A 49 15.60 -4.24 20.03
CA ILE A 49 14.30 -4.31 20.70
C ILE A 49 13.32 -3.41 19.98
N ALA A 50 13.66 -2.15 19.76
CA ALA A 50 12.83 -1.21 19.00
C ALA A 50 12.57 -1.69 17.57
N MET A 51 13.57 -2.30 16.92
CA MET A 51 13.38 -2.92 15.59
C MET A 51 12.33 -4.03 15.62
N ILE A 52 12.39 -4.94 16.60
CA ILE A 52 11.42 -6.05 16.73
C ILE A 52 10.02 -5.50 17.02
N GLU A 53 9.90 -4.54 17.93
CA GLU A 53 8.63 -3.90 18.27
C GLU A 53 8.00 -3.21 17.05
N ASN A 54 8.78 -2.45 16.28
CA ASN A 54 8.34 -1.78 15.06
C ASN A 54 7.89 -2.80 14.01
N LEU A 55 8.68 -3.86 13.76
CA LEU A 55 8.33 -4.90 12.79
C LEU A 55 7.06 -5.65 13.19
N THR A 56 6.91 -5.98 14.49
CA THR A 56 5.71 -6.65 15.00
C THR A 56 4.49 -5.76 14.83
N THR A 57 4.63 -4.47 15.14
CA THR A 57 3.56 -3.50 14.96
C THR A 57 3.12 -3.41 13.48
N LEU A 58 4.08 -3.34 12.55
CA LEU A 58 3.79 -3.31 11.11
C LEU A 58 3.08 -4.57 10.61
N GLN A 59 3.38 -5.74 11.17
CA GLN A 59 2.72 -6.99 10.77
C GLN A 59 1.26 -7.06 11.24
N GLU A 60 0.92 -6.35 12.32
CA GLU A 60 -0.43 -6.33 12.89
C GLU A 60 -1.26 -5.11 12.43
N HIS A 61 -0.66 -4.24 11.63
CA HIS A 61 -1.34 -3.12 11.00
C HIS A 61 -2.04 -3.53 9.71
N THR A 62 -3.20 -2.95 9.47
CA THR A 62 -3.85 -2.96 8.17
C THR A 62 -3.65 -1.59 7.51
N PHE A 63 -3.06 -1.56 6.32
CA PHE A 63 -3.02 -0.36 5.49
C PHE A 63 -4.44 0.16 5.28
N VAL A 64 -4.63 1.46 5.40
CA VAL A 64 -5.94 2.11 5.19
C VAL A 64 -5.89 2.97 3.94
N PHE A 65 -5.02 3.96 3.95
CA PHE A 65 -4.74 4.85 2.83
C PHE A 65 -3.28 5.28 2.84
N GLY A 66 -2.76 5.62 1.66
CA GLY A 66 -1.42 6.19 1.55
C GLY A 66 -1.22 6.86 0.20
N THR A 67 -0.30 7.82 0.17
CA THR A 67 0.07 8.53 -1.05
C THR A 67 1.50 9.04 -0.97
N GLN A 68 2.16 9.09 -2.13
CA GLN A 68 3.42 9.81 -2.35
C GLN A 68 3.19 11.16 -3.03
N TRP A 69 1.93 11.50 -3.35
CA TRP A 69 1.56 12.78 -3.94
C TRP A 69 1.31 13.82 -2.84
N PRO A 70 1.88 15.03 -2.95
CA PRO A 70 1.77 16.04 -1.89
C PRO A 70 0.35 16.57 -1.68
N LEU A 71 -0.49 16.46 -2.70
CA LEU A 71 -1.92 16.77 -2.65
C LEU A 71 -2.69 15.60 -3.26
N TRP A 72 -3.56 15.00 -2.47
CA TRP A 72 -4.40 13.90 -2.91
C TRP A 72 -5.80 14.04 -2.33
N ASN A 73 -6.80 14.03 -3.18
CA ASN A 73 -8.21 14.01 -2.78
C ASN A 73 -8.89 12.90 -3.57
N TYR A 74 -9.48 11.95 -2.87
CA TYR A 74 -10.11 10.81 -3.47
C TYR A 74 -11.45 10.51 -2.81
N THR A 75 -12.51 10.47 -3.65
CA THR A 75 -13.85 10.03 -3.26
C THR A 75 -14.06 8.61 -3.79
N LEU A 76 -14.46 7.69 -2.92
CA LEU A 76 -14.79 6.32 -3.29
C LEU A 76 -16.05 6.32 -4.17
N PRO A 77 -16.29 5.25 -4.94
CA PRO A 77 -17.52 5.11 -5.73
C PRO A 77 -18.78 5.29 -4.89
N GLU A 78 -19.87 5.71 -5.51
CA GLU A 78 -21.16 5.87 -4.82
C GLU A 78 -21.58 4.56 -4.13
N GLY A 79 -22.07 4.66 -2.91
CA GLY A 79 -22.44 3.50 -2.08
C GLY A 79 -21.27 2.70 -1.50
N VAL A 80 -20.02 3.04 -1.84
CA VAL A 80 -18.82 2.34 -1.34
C VAL A 80 -18.17 3.12 -0.21
N ALA A 81 -17.84 2.45 0.90
CA ALA A 81 -17.10 3.06 1.99
C ALA A 81 -16.14 2.08 2.69
N LEU A 82 -15.00 2.58 3.13
CA LEU A 82 -14.06 1.82 3.95
C LEU A 82 -14.46 1.91 5.43
N LYS A 83 -14.60 0.76 6.07
CA LYS A 83 -14.89 0.70 7.51
C LYS A 83 -13.59 0.83 8.31
N VAL A 84 -13.57 1.79 9.23
CA VAL A 84 -12.49 1.97 10.22
C VAL A 84 -13.09 1.89 11.62
N ASP A 85 -12.51 1.04 12.46
CA ASP A 85 -12.94 0.92 13.85
C ASP A 85 -12.21 1.97 14.70
N SER A 86 -13.01 2.80 15.40
CA SER A 86 -12.46 3.86 16.26
C SER A 86 -11.88 3.35 17.58
N ASN A 87 -12.16 2.12 17.96
CA ASN A 87 -11.68 1.57 19.24
C ASN A 87 -10.17 1.33 19.25
N TYR A 88 -9.58 1.12 18.08
CA TYR A 88 -8.17 0.77 17.95
C TYR A 88 -7.30 1.95 17.49
N GLY A 89 -7.90 3.04 17.00
CA GLY A 89 -7.18 4.21 16.50
C GLY A 89 -6.48 3.99 15.16
N LEU A 90 -5.69 4.99 14.78
CA LEU A 90 -4.88 4.97 13.56
C LEU A 90 -3.42 5.19 13.92
N ASP A 91 -2.52 4.55 13.18
CA ASP A 91 -1.11 4.84 13.17
C ASP A 91 -0.77 5.61 11.89
N ILE A 92 -0.22 6.80 12.04
CA ILE A 92 0.10 7.69 10.93
C ILE A 92 1.61 7.68 10.72
N ASN A 93 2.02 7.26 9.55
CA ASN A 93 3.42 7.11 9.17
C ASN A 93 3.81 8.11 8.07
N PRO A 94 4.25 9.32 8.42
CA PRO A 94 4.87 10.24 7.48
C PRO A 94 6.35 9.94 7.34
N HIS A 95 6.86 9.98 6.10
CA HIS A 95 8.28 9.86 5.80
C HIS A 95 8.80 11.16 5.19
N TYR A 96 9.91 11.65 5.71
CA TYR A 96 10.48 12.94 5.31
C TYR A 96 11.88 12.76 4.76
N PHE A 97 12.20 13.52 3.70
CA PHE A 97 13.57 13.72 3.22
C PHE A 97 13.99 15.16 3.43
N ASN A 98 15.12 15.35 4.08
CA ASN A 98 15.75 16.66 4.19
C ASN A 98 17.03 16.70 3.36
N TYR A 99 16.95 17.34 2.19
CA TYR A 99 18.07 17.54 1.28
C TYR A 99 18.86 18.85 1.56
N THR A 100 18.60 19.50 2.70
CA THR A 100 19.21 20.77 3.08
C THR A 100 20.00 20.61 4.37
N ASP A 101 20.91 21.57 4.64
CA ASP A 101 21.66 21.64 5.90
C ASP A 101 20.83 22.31 7.02
N GLU A 102 19.63 22.78 6.72
CA GLU A 102 18.73 23.45 7.66
C GLU A 102 17.72 22.48 8.24
N THR A 103 17.26 22.73 9.46
CA THR A 103 16.16 21.98 10.06
C THR A 103 14.86 22.28 9.32
N ILE A 104 14.18 21.26 8.82
CA ILE A 104 12.83 21.40 8.26
C ILE A 104 11.79 20.97 9.29
N GLN A 105 10.61 21.57 9.22
CA GLN A 105 9.46 21.13 9.96
C GLN A 105 8.57 20.30 9.02
N GLY A 106 8.44 19.00 9.33
CA GLY A 106 7.48 18.13 8.63
C GLY A 106 6.06 18.47 9.04
N GLU A 107 5.15 18.53 8.08
CA GLU A 107 3.73 18.81 8.34
C GLU A 107 2.87 18.03 7.34
N VAL A 108 1.91 17.28 7.87
CA VAL A 108 0.98 16.48 7.08
C VAL A 108 -0.43 16.62 7.63
N TYR A 109 -1.40 16.62 6.73
CA TYR A 109 -2.82 16.63 7.07
C TYR A 109 -3.52 15.47 6.37
N LEU A 110 -4.36 14.78 7.12
CA LEU A 110 -5.19 13.69 6.65
C LEU A 110 -6.62 13.93 7.13
N ASN A 111 -7.52 14.17 6.20
CA ASN A 111 -8.94 14.35 6.48
C ASN A 111 -9.72 13.14 5.95
N PHE A 112 -10.56 12.58 6.80
CA PHE A 112 -11.55 11.57 6.43
C PHE A 112 -12.94 12.18 6.40
N HIS A 113 -13.65 11.98 5.31
CA HIS A 113 -15.06 12.27 5.21
C HIS A 113 -15.84 10.97 5.39
N THR A 114 -16.87 11.02 6.22
CA THR A 114 -17.62 9.83 6.59
C THR A 114 -19.07 9.91 6.16
N VAL A 115 -19.67 8.77 5.90
CA VAL A 115 -21.09 8.60 5.62
C VAL A 115 -21.77 7.80 6.71
N LEU A 116 -23.09 7.84 6.75
CA LEU A 116 -23.87 7.05 7.68
C LEU A 116 -23.91 5.58 7.22
N PRO A 117 -23.99 4.61 8.15
CA PRO A 117 -24.00 3.18 7.79
C PRO A 117 -25.08 2.78 6.79
N GLN A 118 -26.23 3.44 6.81
CA GLN A 118 -27.36 3.18 5.88
C GLN A 118 -27.12 3.70 4.47
N GLU A 119 -26.09 4.47 4.23
CA GLU A 119 -25.67 4.98 2.91
C GLU A 119 -24.63 4.08 2.26
N VAL A 120 -24.18 3.04 2.98
CA VAL A 120 -23.16 2.09 2.50
C VAL A 120 -23.84 0.86 1.90
N GLU A 121 -23.65 0.64 0.63
CA GLU A 121 -24.11 -0.54 -0.10
C GLU A 121 -23.03 -1.62 -0.12
N HIS A 122 -21.76 -1.21 -0.29
CA HIS A 122 -20.61 -2.10 -0.35
C HIS A 122 -19.50 -1.64 0.59
N GLN A 123 -18.98 -2.56 1.40
CA GLN A 123 -17.78 -2.29 2.19
C GLN A 123 -16.55 -2.39 1.30
N ALA A 124 -15.74 -1.33 1.28
CA ALA A 124 -14.45 -1.36 0.63
C ALA A 124 -13.46 -2.24 1.40
N GLY A 125 -12.70 -3.03 0.66
CA GLY A 125 -11.55 -3.79 1.13
C GLY A 125 -10.25 -3.26 0.55
N ILE A 126 -9.16 -3.57 1.21
CA ILE A 126 -7.81 -3.23 0.78
C ILE A 126 -7.17 -4.48 0.22
N LEU A 127 -6.75 -4.39 -1.04
CA LEU A 127 -5.94 -5.37 -1.72
C LEU A 127 -4.47 -5.02 -1.49
N GLN A 128 -3.69 -5.97 -0.96
CA GLN A 128 -2.24 -5.83 -0.82
C GLN A 128 -1.53 -7.10 -1.26
N LEU A 129 -0.82 -7.05 -2.38
CA LEU A 129 -0.06 -8.17 -2.93
C LEU A 129 1.41 -7.78 -2.95
N GLY A 130 2.26 -8.55 -2.28
CA GLY A 130 3.70 -8.31 -2.20
C GLY A 130 4.53 -9.55 -2.52
N ASP A 131 5.78 -9.32 -2.91
CA ASP A 131 6.79 -10.37 -3.03
C ASP A 131 8.01 -10.02 -2.17
N ASN A 132 8.26 -10.83 -1.16
CA ASN A 132 9.39 -10.67 -0.25
C ASN A 132 10.65 -11.43 -0.71
N SER A 133 10.60 -12.06 -1.88
CA SER A 133 11.72 -12.85 -2.44
C SER A 133 12.60 -12.05 -3.40
N LEU A 134 12.66 -10.73 -3.22
CA LEU A 134 13.51 -9.84 -4.01
C LEU A 134 15.00 -10.15 -3.78
N ASP A 135 15.75 -10.32 -4.87
CA ASP A 135 17.17 -10.60 -4.84
C ASP A 135 17.82 -9.97 -6.10
N LEU A 136 18.35 -8.77 -5.95
CA LEU A 136 18.84 -7.93 -7.04
C LEU A 136 20.36 -7.91 -7.03
N PRO A 137 21.01 -8.58 -7.99
CA PRO A 137 22.46 -8.63 -8.06
C PRO A 137 23.08 -7.26 -8.40
N PRO A 138 24.32 -6.99 -7.94
CA PRO A 138 25.00 -5.74 -8.20
C PRO A 138 25.21 -5.45 -9.68
N TYR A 139 25.10 -4.17 -10.05
CA TYR A 139 25.33 -3.64 -11.41
C TYR A 139 24.55 -4.34 -12.52
N GLN A 140 23.33 -4.77 -12.21
CA GLN A 140 22.50 -5.55 -13.15
C GLN A 140 21.06 -5.04 -13.19
N GLU A 141 20.48 -5.11 -14.40
CA GLU A 141 19.04 -5.01 -14.59
C GLU A 141 18.40 -6.38 -14.31
N THR A 142 17.35 -6.39 -13.50
CA THR A 142 16.61 -7.60 -13.12
C THR A 142 15.12 -7.35 -13.25
N THR A 143 14.42 -8.22 -13.97
CA THR A 143 12.96 -8.20 -14.04
C THR A 143 12.39 -9.36 -13.23
N ILE A 144 11.55 -9.03 -12.25
CA ILE A 144 10.84 -10.00 -11.41
C ILE A 144 9.37 -10.02 -11.83
N THR A 145 8.83 -11.22 -11.97
CA THR A 145 7.42 -11.43 -12.32
C THR A 145 6.77 -12.32 -11.26
N LYS A 146 5.71 -11.84 -10.64
CA LYS A 146 4.89 -12.60 -9.69
C LYS A 146 3.48 -12.74 -10.22
N ILE A 147 2.98 -13.96 -10.20
CA ILE A 147 1.62 -14.30 -10.61
C ILE A 147 0.81 -14.59 -9.35
N TYR A 148 -0.32 -13.92 -9.21
CA TYR A 148 -1.27 -14.11 -8.13
C TYR A 148 -2.55 -14.73 -8.70
N SER A 149 -2.87 -15.94 -8.26
CA SER A 149 -4.14 -16.60 -8.57
C SER A 149 -5.32 -15.88 -7.91
N THR A 150 -6.53 -16.12 -8.40
CA THR A 150 -7.77 -15.60 -7.78
C THR A 150 -7.80 -15.84 -6.27
N ASN A 151 -7.46 -17.05 -5.80
CA ASN A 151 -7.46 -17.37 -4.36
C ASN A 151 -6.43 -16.56 -3.57
N GLN A 152 -5.23 -16.33 -4.12
CA GLN A 152 -4.22 -15.50 -3.45
C GLN A 152 -4.67 -14.04 -3.37
N ILE A 153 -5.34 -13.54 -4.42
CA ILE A 153 -5.92 -12.19 -4.43
C ILE A 153 -7.01 -12.07 -3.35
N LEU A 154 -7.96 -12.99 -3.32
CA LEU A 154 -9.04 -12.97 -2.33
C LEU A 154 -8.50 -13.06 -0.89
N ASN A 155 -7.50 -13.89 -0.65
CA ASN A 155 -6.87 -14.03 0.67
C ASN A 155 -6.03 -12.81 1.10
N SER A 156 -5.68 -11.93 0.17
CA SER A 156 -4.92 -10.70 0.44
C SER A 156 -5.81 -9.49 0.76
N ILE A 157 -7.13 -9.64 0.63
CA ILE A 157 -8.09 -8.58 0.91
C ILE A 157 -8.44 -8.63 2.41
N ASN A 158 -8.43 -7.47 3.05
CA ASN A 158 -8.63 -7.35 4.50
C ASN A 158 -10.09 -7.41 4.98
N ILE A 159 -11.02 -7.72 4.10
CA ILE A 159 -12.44 -7.97 4.42
C ILE A 159 -12.85 -9.38 4.03
N GLU A 160 -13.83 -9.92 4.70
CA GLU A 160 -14.37 -11.24 4.36
C GLU A 160 -15.04 -11.22 2.99
N THR A 161 -14.76 -12.24 2.18
CA THR A 161 -15.48 -12.46 0.93
C THR A 161 -16.90 -12.92 1.25
N PRO A 162 -17.96 -12.18 0.86
CA PRO A 162 -19.33 -12.64 1.06
C PRO A 162 -19.58 -13.97 0.36
N ASN A 163 -20.38 -14.85 0.98
CA ASN A 163 -20.68 -16.17 0.43
C ASN A 163 -21.44 -16.14 -0.91
N ASP A 164 -22.12 -15.05 -1.18
CA ASP A 164 -22.92 -14.78 -2.39
C ASP A 164 -22.18 -13.84 -3.37
N ALA A 165 -20.95 -13.46 -3.06
CA ALA A 165 -20.17 -12.61 -3.97
C ALA A 165 -19.93 -13.31 -5.31
N THR A 166 -20.27 -12.61 -6.39
CA THR A 166 -20.09 -13.09 -7.76
C THR A 166 -18.94 -12.40 -8.48
N GLN A 167 -18.55 -11.21 -8.02
CA GLN A 167 -17.55 -10.36 -8.64
C GLN A 167 -16.67 -9.68 -7.62
N LEU A 168 -15.41 -9.48 -7.98
CA LEU A 168 -14.47 -8.60 -7.32
C LEU A 168 -14.28 -7.35 -8.19
N ASN A 169 -14.66 -6.21 -7.67
CA ASN A 169 -14.55 -4.92 -8.33
C ASN A 169 -13.34 -4.16 -7.78
N ILE A 170 -12.36 -3.87 -8.65
CA ILE A 170 -11.18 -3.09 -8.31
C ILE A 170 -11.41 -1.66 -8.80
N PHE A 171 -11.49 -0.68 -7.90
CA PHE A 171 -11.75 0.72 -8.26
C PHE A 171 -10.54 1.65 -8.04
N GLN A 172 -9.51 1.17 -7.34
CA GLN A 172 -8.22 1.85 -7.26
C GLN A 172 -7.10 0.84 -7.34
N LEU A 173 -6.00 1.19 -8.02
CA LEU A 173 -4.83 0.34 -8.18
C LEU A 173 -3.58 1.19 -8.30
N PHE A 174 -2.50 0.80 -7.60
CA PHE A 174 -1.18 1.42 -7.72
C PHE A 174 -0.09 0.46 -7.26
N SER A 175 1.15 0.79 -7.60
CA SER A 175 2.33 0.03 -7.18
C SER A 175 3.12 0.79 -6.12
N HIS A 176 3.92 0.04 -5.36
CA HIS A 176 4.97 0.59 -4.51
C HIS A 176 6.25 -0.21 -4.70
N ALA A 177 7.33 0.51 -4.91
CA ALA A 177 8.70 0.02 -4.98
C ALA A 177 9.63 1.12 -4.46
N HIS A 178 10.94 0.83 -4.35
CA HIS A 178 11.93 1.81 -3.95
C HIS A 178 12.78 2.29 -5.14
N GLN A 179 13.91 2.91 -4.84
CA GLN A 179 14.69 3.73 -5.76
C GLN A 179 15.34 3.01 -6.95
N LEU A 180 15.46 1.68 -6.91
CA LEU A 180 16.07 0.93 -8.03
C LEU A 180 15.05 0.52 -9.09
N MET A 181 13.75 0.71 -8.82
CA MET A 181 12.70 0.40 -9.78
C MET A 181 12.77 1.35 -10.97
N THR A 182 12.79 0.77 -12.18
CA THR A 182 12.76 1.49 -13.45
C THR A 182 11.44 1.34 -14.18
N ARG A 183 10.70 0.26 -13.88
CA ARG A 183 9.37 -0.01 -14.44
C ARG A 183 8.60 -0.96 -13.55
N PHE A 184 7.32 -0.70 -13.35
CA PHE A 184 6.39 -1.59 -12.68
C PHE A 184 5.11 -1.71 -13.50
N ASP A 185 4.77 -2.93 -13.93
CA ASP A 185 3.55 -3.25 -14.66
C ASP A 185 2.61 -4.11 -13.80
N ILE A 186 1.31 -3.86 -13.90
CA ILE A 186 0.28 -4.77 -13.40
C ILE A 186 -0.56 -5.22 -14.59
N LEU A 187 -0.78 -6.54 -14.69
CA LEU A 187 -1.51 -7.14 -15.79
C LEU A 187 -2.58 -8.09 -15.24
N ILE A 188 -3.65 -8.25 -16.01
CA ILE A 188 -4.61 -9.34 -15.81
C ILE A 188 -4.06 -10.57 -16.50
N LEU A 189 -4.07 -11.71 -15.81
CA LEU A 189 -3.83 -13.02 -16.40
C LEU A 189 -5.18 -13.69 -16.66
N HIS A 190 -5.51 -13.87 -17.94
CA HIS A 190 -6.72 -14.57 -18.35
C HIS A 190 -6.57 -16.10 -18.26
N PRO A 191 -7.66 -16.86 -18.12
CA PRO A 191 -7.63 -18.33 -18.03
C PRO A 191 -7.00 -19.03 -19.25
N ASN A 192 -6.98 -18.36 -20.40
CA ASN A 192 -6.35 -18.86 -21.63
C ASN A 192 -4.82 -18.56 -21.69
N GLY A 193 -4.27 -17.94 -20.67
CA GLY A 193 -2.86 -17.52 -20.58
C GLY A 193 -2.56 -16.16 -21.23
N GLN A 194 -3.56 -15.46 -21.76
CA GLN A 194 -3.37 -14.11 -22.28
C GLN A 194 -3.11 -13.13 -21.13
N GLU A 195 -2.13 -12.25 -21.31
CA GLU A 195 -1.81 -11.14 -20.42
C GLU A 195 -2.40 -9.85 -20.97
N GLU A 196 -3.05 -9.07 -20.11
CA GLU A 196 -3.62 -7.76 -20.44
C GLU A 196 -3.04 -6.69 -19.51
N LEU A 197 -2.28 -5.75 -20.07
CA LEU A 197 -1.66 -4.66 -19.32
C LEU A 197 -2.73 -3.65 -18.88
N ILE A 198 -2.81 -3.39 -17.58
CA ILE A 198 -3.78 -2.45 -16.99
C ILE A 198 -3.12 -1.26 -16.28
N TYR A 199 -1.83 -1.37 -15.93
CA TYR A 199 -1.11 -0.35 -15.17
C TYR A 199 0.37 -0.35 -15.51
N THR A 200 0.98 0.84 -15.56
CA THR A 200 2.44 1.02 -15.64
C THR A 200 2.87 2.20 -14.80
N ALA A 201 3.90 2.02 -13.98
CA ALA A 201 4.66 3.08 -13.31
C ALA A 201 6.09 3.08 -13.83
N LEU A 202 6.64 4.27 -14.08
CA LEU A 202 8.04 4.50 -14.49
C LEU A 202 8.78 5.39 -13.47
N ASP A 203 8.08 5.84 -12.45
CA ASP A 203 8.57 6.69 -11.39
C ASP A 203 8.19 6.05 -10.04
N TYR A 204 9.20 5.71 -9.25
CA TYR A 204 8.98 5.09 -7.94
C TYR A 204 8.54 6.11 -6.88
N GLU A 205 8.93 7.39 -7.04
CA GLU A 205 8.56 8.45 -6.10
C GLU A 205 7.10 8.89 -6.25
N HIS A 206 6.61 8.90 -7.51
CA HIS A 206 5.25 9.32 -7.82
C HIS A 206 4.55 8.30 -8.74
N PRO A 207 4.33 7.07 -8.25
CA PRO A 207 3.61 6.07 -9.05
C PRO A 207 2.19 6.57 -9.34
N PRO A 208 1.68 6.36 -10.56
CA PRO A 208 0.29 6.68 -10.86
C PRO A 208 -0.65 5.96 -9.90
N ILE A 209 -1.66 6.66 -9.38
CA ILE A 209 -2.76 6.04 -8.66
C ILE A 209 -3.93 5.96 -9.62
N LEU A 210 -4.17 4.75 -10.14
CA LEU A 210 -5.23 4.51 -11.10
C LEU A 210 -6.58 4.48 -10.38
N GLN A 211 -7.47 5.38 -10.75
CA GLN A 211 -8.86 5.42 -10.31
C GLN A 211 -9.71 4.91 -11.46
N LEU A 212 -10.50 3.88 -11.19
CA LEU A 212 -11.26 3.15 -12.21
C LEU A 212 -12.75 3.43 -12.05
N ASP A 213 -13.32 4.11 -13.03
CA ASP A 213 -14.76 4.34 -13.17
C ASP A 213 -15.17 4.10 -14.65
N PRO A 214 -15.89 3.00 -14.94
CA PRO A 214 -16.34 1.95 -14.00
C PRO A 214 -15.16 1.12 -13.43
N PRO A 215 -15.37 0.45 -12.27
CA PRO A 215 -14.37 -0.46 -11.69
C PRO A 215 -13.96 -1.57 -12.64
N LEU A 216 -12.73 -2.05 -12.49
CA LEU A 216 -12.23 -3.23 -13.16
C LEU A 216 -12.82 -4.48 -12.49
N VAL A 217 -13.58 -5.27 -13.23
CA VAL A 217 -14.13 -6.53 -12.74
C VAL A 217 -13.11 -7.65 -12.92
N LEU A 218 -12.68 -8.25 -11.83
CA LEU A 218 -11.86 -9.45 -11.86
C LEU A 218 -12.77 -10.69 -11.77
N ASN A 219 -12.86 -11.44 -12.88
CA ASN A 219 -13.72 -12.61 -12.99
C ASN A 219 -13.03 -13.86 -12.41
N SER A 220 -13.83 -14.84 -12.03
CA SER A 220 -13.34 -16.15 -11.59
C SER A 220 -12.38 -16.78 -12.61
N GLY A 221 -11.25 -17.29 -12.11
CA GLY A 221 -10.21 -17.91 -12.94
C GLY A 221 -9.22 -16.93 -13.56
N GLN A 222 -9.46 -15.62 -13.45
CA GLN A 222 -8.45 -14.61 -13.75
C GLN A 222 -7.48 -14.45 -12.59
N GLY A 223 -6.27 -13.97 -12.88
CA GLY A 223 -5.25 -13.61 -11.89
C GLY A 223 -4.70 -12.22 -12.15
N LEU A 224 -3.83 -11.77 -11.27
CA LEU A 224 -3.01 -10.58 -11.47
C LEU A 224 -1.55 -10.97 -11.62
N ILE A 225 -0.85 -10.25 -12.47
CA ILE A 225 0.60 -10.32 -12.61
C ILE A 225 1.17 -8.98 -12.16
N ALA A 226 2.09 -9.02 -11.20
CA ALA A 226 3.00 -7.91 -10.94
C ALA A 226 4.32 -8.21 -11.65
N ARG A 227 4.82 -7.24 -12.44
CA ARG A 227 6.09 -7.34 -13.15
C ARG A 227 6.88 -6.08 -12.93
N ALA A 228 7.99 -6.17 -12.18
CA ALA A 228 8.83 -5.02 -11.88
C ALA A 228 10.25 -5.23 -12.42
N THR A 229 10.78 -4.18 -13.03
CA THR A 229 12.17 -4.12 -13.52
C THR A 229 12.93 -3.14 -12.64
N TYR A 230 14.09 -3.58 -12.18
CA TYR A 230 15.01 -2.85 -11.33
C TYR A 230 16.36 -2.74 -11.98
N TYR A 231 17.05 -1.64 -11.74
CA TYR A 231 18.47 -1.53 -12.07
C TYR A 231 19.27 -1.28 -10.80
N ASN A 232 19.90 -2.34 -10.28
CA ASN A 232 20.80 -2.21 -9.15
C ASN A 232 22.10 -1.56 -9.60
N ASN A 233 22.27 -0.28 -9.32
CA ASN A 233 23.46 0.50 -9.65
C ASN A 233 24.51 0.51 -8.52
N THR A 234 24.31 -0.33 -7.49
CA THR A 234 25.22 -0.45 -6.34
C THR A 234 26.17 -1.63 -6.50
N GLY A 235 27.23 -1.69 -5.65
CA GLY A 235 28.18 -2.80 -5.60
C GLY A 235 27.71 -4.00 -4.76
N ASP A 236 26.56 -3.89 -4.09
CA ASP A 236 26.04 -4.86 -3.16
C ASP A 236 24.75 -5.50 -3.68
N TRP A 237 24.42 -6.69 -3.17
CA TRP A 237 23.11 -7.29 -3.36
C TRP A 237 22.05 -6.48 -2.62
N VAL A 238 20.91 -6.22 -3.27
CA VAL A 238 19.77 -5.55 -2.65
C VAL A 238 18.61 -6.53 -2.57
N ASN A 239 18.05 -6.67 -1.37
CA ASN A 239 16.97 -7.58 -1.06
C ASN A 239 15.71 -6.84 -0.67
N PHE A 240 14.64 -7.58 -0.40
CA PHE A 240 13.43 -7.02 0.20
C PHE A 240 13.73 -6.44 1.58
N GLY A 241 13.22 -5.23 1.83
CA GLY A 241 13.32 -4.59 3.14
C GLY A 241 12.57 -3.26 3.21
N LEU A 242 12.56 -2.69 4.42
CA LEU A 242 11.78 -1.50 4.75
C LEU A 242 12.55 -0.18 4.57
N LEU A 243 13.88 -0.26 4.48
CA LEU A 243 14.69 0.93 4.29
C LEU A 243 14.63 1.40 2.83
N SER A 244 14.81 2.68 2.60
CA SER A 244 14.86 3.23 1.23
C SER A 244 16.02 2.71 0.40
N THR A 245 17.04 2.09 1.03
CA THR A 245 18.18 1.40 0.40
C THR A 245 17.90 -0.05 0.05
N ASP A 246 16.86 -0.62 0.65
CA ASP A 246 16.33 -1.94 0.29
C ASP A 246 15.37 -1.79 -0.89
N GLU A 247 14.70 -2.86 -1.30
CA GLU A 247 13.69 -2.81 -2.35
C GLU A 247 12.38 -3.47 -1.94
N MET A 248 11.30 -3.01 -2.60
CA MET A 248 9.95 -3.55 -2.46
C MET A 248 9.31 -3.84 -3.82
N MET A 249 8.35 -4.75 -3.81
CA MET A 249 7.47 -5.06 -4.93
C MET A 249 6.06 -5.28 -4.40
N ILE A 250 5.25 -4.24 -4.36
CA ILE A 250 3.91 -4.30 -3.78
C ILE A 250 2.87 -3.70 -4.73
N VAL A 251 1.75 -4.39 -4.88
CA VAL A 251 0.53 -3.88 -5.52
C VAL A 251 -0.47 -3.56 -4.43
N PHE A 252 -0.95 -2.33 -4.42
CA PHE A 252 -2.05 -1.87 -3.60
C PHE A 252 -3.29 -1.62 -4.44
N GLY A 253 -4.46 -1.84 -3.85
CA GLY A 253 -5.73 -1.52 -4.46
C GLY A 253 -6.83 -1.34 -3.44
N LEU A 254 -7.90 -0.69 -3.88
CA LEU A 254 -9.18 -0.66 -3.19
C LEU A 254 -10.21 -1.43 -4.01
N VAL A 255 -10.97 -2.26 -3.33
CA VAL A 255 -11.88 -3.23 -3.94
C VAL A 255 -13.20 -3.28 -3.19
N TYR A 256 -14.23 -3.82 -3.82
CA TYR A 256 -15.44 -4.25 -3.15
C TYR A 256 -16.01 -5.49 -3.84
N PHE A 257 -16.88 -6.21 -3.16
CA PHE A 257 -17.59 -7.40 -3.69
C PHE A 257 -19.02 -7.07 -4.09
N GLU A 258 -19.45 -7.67 -5.21
CA GLU A 258 -20.85 -7.79 -5.64
C GLU A 258 -21.30 -9.23 -5.72
#